data_b7326356b04a18acf3860f3c93033576
#
_entry.id   b7326356b04a18acf3860f3c93033576
#
_cell.length_a   1.000
_cell.length_b   1.000
_cell.length_c   1.000
_cell.angle_alpha   90.00
_cell.angle_beta   90.00
_cell.angle_gamma   90.00
#
_symmetry.space_group_name_H-M   'P 1'
#
loop_
_entity.id
_entity.type
_entity.pdbx_description
1 polymer ?
#
loop_
_entity_poly.entity_id
_entity_poly.type
_entity_poly.pdbx_seq_one_letter_code
_entity_poly.pdbx_strand_id
1 'polypeptide(L)'
;MDYKNKELCRLRTISFFLTLHKDKTQWEDALYSVKRDVDLLLPAVQKAGYTLQSIRVITNPFGEYLDLTNLQTAKADLQYLTELLNKFNESGIRIRFAIGAARNTEEIALLPELIAAYGDLCNACVNVPLDENGVLDNELIEQSVYAVQRIANITPRGEGNFNFTVNFNCKPFIPYFPAGYHLSHLPNSFVIGLETPDLLVEVLKSVPKSPHNQFYADCYQAMSQALQYHVDQVLEMLSAVKLSGKFEFAGIDSSAAPSKNCSSITKIYELMGLPYFGAAGSVEVSALLTKVFKSIQRVPLVGFSGLMLAVTEDLGLAEGTQKQYFDIRALLTYSAVCGIGLDTVPVAGNAKAESIAAIMRDTGTMAFRLNKPLTVRLFPIPNKVAGEISEFESDDLCNCRLLHIPD
;
A
#
# COMPACT_ATOMS: atom_id res chain seq x y z
N MET A 1 -1.64 30.41 -7.69
CA MET A 1 -0.96 29.34 -6.97
C MET A 1 -0.31 28.39 -7.97
N ASP A 2 0.88 27.95 -7.70
CA ASP A 2 1.63 27.16 -8.70
C ASP A 2 1.55 25.66 -8.37
N TYR A 3 0.41 25.04 -8.75
CA TYR A 3 0.27 23.58 -8.68
C TYR A 3 1.32 22.83 -9.52
N LYS A 4 2.12 23.56 -10.32
CA LYS A 4 3.24 23.02 -11.10
C LYS A 4 4.51 22.85 -10.26
N ASN A 5 4.52 23.33 -9.02
CA ASN A 5 5.63 23.10 -8.08
C ASN A 5 5.79 21.59 -7.82
N LYS A 6 6.94 21.06 -8.20
CA LYS A 6 7.24 19.62 -8.16
C LYS A 6 7.45 19.08 -6.74
N GLU A 7 7.72 19.94 -5.77
CA GLU A 7 7.81 19.57 -4.36
C GLU A 7 6.46 19.12 -3.78
N LEU A 8 5.34 19.54 -4.40
CA LEU A 8 3.99 19.16 -3.98
C LEU A 8 3.59 17.75 -4.42
N CYS A 9 4.31 17.17 -5.39
CA CYS A 9 4.04 15.82 -5.90
C CYS A 9 5.34 15.01 -5.85
N ARG A 10 5.41 14.01 -4.98
CA ARG A 10 6.58 13.16 -4.86
C ARG A 10 6.35 11.83 -5.56
N LEU A 11 7.41 11.21 -6.06
CA LEU A 11 7.38 9.81 -6.43
C LEU A 11 7.56 8.99 -5.16
N ARG A 12 6.47 8.40 -4.64
CA ARG A 12 6.48 7.56 -3.45
C ARG A 12 7.42 6.38 -3.65
N THR A 13 7.34 5.79 -4.85
CA THR A 13 8.18 4.63 -5.19
C THR A 13 8.27 4.43 -6.70
N ILE A 14 9.40 3.90 -7.14
CA ILE A 14 9.49 3.12 -8.36
C ILE A 14 9.59 1.66 -7.92
N SER A 15 8.58 0.86 -8.26
CA SER A 15 8.48 -0.54 -7.83
C SER A 15 8.71 -1.46 -9.02
N PHE A 16 9.73 -2.29 -8.92
CA PHE A 16 10.12 -3.29 -9.92
C PHE A 16 9.48 -4.63 -9.56
N PHE A 17 8.80 -5.23 -10.51
CA PHE A 17 8.22 -6.56 -10.44
C PHE A 17 9.16 -7.54 -11.12
N LEU A 18 9.72 -8.45 -10.33
CA LEU A 18 10.87 -9.29 -10.72
C LEU A 18 10.58 -10.75 -10.44
N THR A 19 10.79 -11.62 -11.42
CA THR A 19 10.77 -13.07 -11.22
C THR A 19 12.12 -13.55 -10.70
N LEU A 20 12.12 -14.21 -9.55
CA LEU A 20 13.23 -15.00 -9.04
C LEU A 20 12.97 -16.48 -9.28
N HIS A 21 14.03 -17.24 -9.60
CA HIS A 21 13.97 -18.67 -9.84
C HIS A 21 14.59 -19.47 -8.68
N LYS A 22 14.33 -20.78 -8.58
CA LYS A 22 14.94 -21.64 -7.56
C LYS A 22 16.46 -21.69 -7.63
N ASP A 23 17.03 -21.45 -8.80
CA ASP A 23 18.48 -21.35 -8.96
C ASP A 23 18.98 -20.00 -8.40
N LYS A 24 19.47 -20.05 -7.18
CA LYS A 24 19.97 -18.89 -6.41
C LYS A 24 21.17 -18.20 -7.07
N THR A 25 21.91 -18.90 -7.93
CA THR A 25 23.06 -18.31 -8.65
C THR A 25 22.62 -17.18 -9.59
N GLN A 26 21.34 -17.14 -9.98
CA GLN A 26 20.77 -16.12 -10.84
C GLN A 26 20.24 -14.89 -10.07
N TRP A 27 20.13 -14.93 -8.73
CA TRP A 27 19.52 -13.86 -7.95
C TRP A 27 20.34 -12.58 -7.98
N GLU A 28 21.66 -12.70 -7.93
CA GLU A 28 22.54 -11.52 -8.00
C GLU A 28 22.38 -10.79 -9.33
N ASP A 29 22.38 -11.49 -10.46
CA ASP A 29 22.20 -10.90 -11.78
C ASP A 29 20.80 -10.30 -11.95
N ALA A 30 19.78 -10.97 -11.41
CA ALA A 30 18.39 -10.47 -11.43
C ALA A 30 18.27 -9.13 -10.67
N LEU A 31 18.80 -9.06 -9.45
CA LEU A 31 18.82 -7.83 -8.65
C LEU A 31 19.72 -6.75 -9.27
N TYR A 32 20.85 -7.15 -9.88
CA TYR A 32 21.73 -6.21 -10.58
C TYR A 32 21.03 -5.56 -11.79
N SER A 33 20.12 -6.27 -12.45
CA SER A 33 19.33 -5.71 -13.55
C SER A 33 18.41 -4.57 -13.07
N VAL A 34 17.82 -4.70 -11.86
CA VAL A 34 17.07 -3.62 -11.19
C VAL A 34 17.98 -2.43 -10.90
N LYS A 35 19.13 -2.68 -10.26
CA LYS A 35 20.08 -1.63 -9.91
C LYS A 35 20.52 -0.81 -11.13
N ARG A 36 20.75 -1.46 -12.27
CA ARG A 36 21.11 -0.78 -13.51
C ARG A 36 20.06 0.22 -13.96
N ASP A 37 18.78 -0.16 -13.95
CA ASP A 37 17.71 0.75 -14.35
C ASP A 37 17.47 1.84 -13.30
N VAL A 38 17.65 1.54 -12.01
CA VAL A 38 17.63 2.53 -10.92
C VAL A 38 18.69 3.60 -11.13
N ASP A 39 19.92 3.22 -11.48
CA ASP A 39 21.04 4.15 -11.72
C ASP A 39 20.79 5.09 -12.94
N LEU A 40 19.93 4.68 -13.86
CA LEU A 40 19.48 5.53 -14.99
C LEU A 40 18.30 6.43 -14.60
N LEU A 41 17.37 5.91 -13.80
CA LEU A 41 16.14 6.63 -13.41
C LEU A 41 16.41 7.70 -12.35
N LEU A 42 17.27 7.45 -11.37
CA LEU A 42 17.53 8.41 -10.29
C LEU A 42 17.99 9.78 -10.78
N PRO A 43 19.02 9.90 -11.65
CA PRO A 43 19.44 11.19 -12.19
C PRO A 43 18.34 11.87 -13.02
N ALA A 44 17.53 11.10 -13.74
CA ALA A 44 16.43 11.64 -14.53
C ALA A 44 15.32 12.22 -13.65
N VAL A 45 14.94 11.53 -12.57
CA VAL A 45 13.98 12.03 -11.57
C VAL A 45 14.47 13.33 -10.94
N GLN A 46 15.74 13.38 -10.53
CA GLN A 46 16.36 14.58 -9.95
C GLN A 46 16.41 15.74 -10.94
N LYS A 47 16.84 15.48 -12.19
CA LYS A 47 16.86 16.49 -13.25
C LYS A 47 15.46 17.02 -13.57
N ALA A 48 14.44 16.17 -13.48
CA ALA A 48 13.05 16.57 -13.65
C ALA A 48 12.50 17.36 -12.44
N GLY A 49 13.26 17.50 -11.35
CA GLY A 49 12.90 18.25 -10.14
C GLY A 49 11.97 17.49 -9.19
N TYR A 50 11.83 16.18 -9.34
CA TYR A 50 11.03 15.36 -8.43
C TYR A 50 11.88 14.70 -7.33
N THR A 51 11.24 14.45 -6.18
CA THR A 51 11.81 13.64 -5.11
C THR A 51 11.33 12.21 -5.25
N LEU A 52 12.25 11.24 -5.26
CA LEU A 52 11.95 9.82 -5.16
C LEU A 52 12.22 9.35 -3.73
N GLN A 53 11.21 8.78 -3.07
CA GLN A 53 11.32 8.37 -1.66
C GLN A 53 11.84 6.94 -1.49
N SER A 54 11.49 6.01 -2.39
CA SER A 54 11.93 4.62 -2.29
C SER A 54 12.01 3.92 -3.64
N ILE A 55 12.90 2.94 -3.71
CA ILE A 55 12.89 1.88 -4.72
C ILE A 55 12.39 0.60 -4.05
N ARG A 56 11.52 -0.13 -4.74
CA ARG A 56 10.98 -1.39 -4.24
C ARG A 56 11.15 -2.50 -5.26
N VAL A 57 11.49 -3.69 -4.78
CA VAL A 57 11.49 -4.92 -5.59
C VAL A 57 10.39 -5.83 -5.05
N ILE A 58 9.50 -6.27 -5.92
CA ILE A 58 8.37 -7.12 -5.62
C ILE A 58 8.52 -8.39 -6.45
N THR A 59 8.58 -9.54 -5.79
CA THR A 59 8.83 -10.81 -6.48
C THR A 59 7.55 -11.61 -6.70
N ASN A 60 7.70 -12.66 -7.51
CA ASN A 60 6.73 -13.76 -7.62
C ASN A 60 6.55 -14.46 -6.27
N PRO A 61 5.53 -15.33 -6.09
CA PRO A 61 5.27 -16.04 -4.85
C PRO A 61 6.54 -16.68 -4.29
N PHE A 62 6.85 -16.42 -3.02
CA PHE A 62 8.11 -16.86 -2.40
C PHE A 62 8.28 -18.38 -2.39
N GLY A 63 7.20 -19.16 -2.37
CA GLY A 63 7.27 -20.62 -2.50
C GLY A 63 7.71 -21.13 -3.87
N GLU A 64 7.85 -20.24 -4.87
CA GLU A 64 8.38 -20.61 -6.18
C GLU A 64 9.91 -20.57 -6.23
N TYR A 65 10.56 -19.82 -5.31
CA TYR A 65 12.02 -19.63 -5.35
C TYR A 65 12.73 -19.89 -4.02
N LEU A 66 12.10 -19.73 -2.86
CA LEU A 66 12.69 -20.12 -1.58
C LEU A 66 12.59 -21.64 -1.36
N ASP A 67 13.54 -22.19 -0.64
CA ASP A 67 13.48 -23.57 -0.14
C ASP A 67 12.63 -23.63 1.12
N LEU A 68 11.38 -24.03 0.96
CA LEU A 68 10.39 -24.17 2.03
C LEU A 68 10.36 -25.58 2.66
N THR A 69 11.39 -26.42 2.45
CA THR A 69 11.49 -27.75 3.07
C THR A 69 11.34 -27.68 4.60
N ASN A 70 11.88 -26.63 5.20
CA ASN A 70 11.69 -26.27 6.59
C ASN A 70 11.99 -24.77 6.82
N LEU A 71 11.62 -24.27 8.01
CA LEU A 71 11.81 -22.86 8.36
C LEU A 71 13.29 -22.41 8.30
N GLN A 72 14.25 -23.26 8.61
CA GLN A 72 15.67 -22.91 8.62
C GLN A 72 16.21 -22.72 7.20
N THR A 73 15.81 -23.57 6.25
CA THR A 73 16.20 -23.42 4.85
C THR A 73 15.61 -22.13 4.25
N ALA A 74 14.35 -21.82 4.54
CA ALA A 74 13.74 -20.55 4.14
C ALA A 74 14.46 -19.33 4.73
N LYS A 75 14.83 -19.39 6.01
CA LYS A 75 15.63 -18.31 6.67
C LYS A 75 17.03 -18.18 6.06
N ALA A 76 17.70 -19.27 5.71
CA ALA A 76 19.01 -19.22 5.04
C ALA A 76 18.92 -18.53 3.66
N ASP A 77 17.84 -18.76 2.92
CA ASP A 77 17.61 -18.10 1.63
C ASP A 77 17.34 -16.61 1.80
N LEU A 78 16.57 -16.22 2.80
CA LEU A 78 16.34 -14.82 3.11
C LEU A 78 17.59 -14.11 3.62
N GLN A 79 18.44 -14.82 4.37
CA GLN A 79 19.77 -14.32 4.76
C GLN A 79 20.62 -14.02 3.52
N TYR A 80 20.67 -14.94 2.55
CA TYR A 80 21.41 -14.73 1.32
C TYR A 80 20.85 -13.54 0.50
N LEU A 81 19.51 -13.41 0.39
CA LEU A 81 18.89 -12.22 -0.22
C LEU A 81 19.27 -10.92 0.50
N THR A 82 19.30 -10.95 1.84
CA THR A 82 19.71 -9.78 2.63
C THR A 82 21.15 -9.38 2.30
N GLU A 83 22.07 -10.35 2.18
CA GLU A 83 23.47 -10.09 1.82
C GLU A 83 23.60 -9.49 0.42
N LEU A 84 22.83 -10.01 -0.55
CA LEU A 84 22.80 -9.45 -1.90
C LEU A 84 22.25 -8.01 -1.90
N LEU A 85 21.15 -7.76 -1.22
CA LEU A 85 20.55 -6.41 -1.15
C LEU A 85 21.47 -5.41 -0.45
N ASN A 86 22.21 -5.82 0.57
CA ASN A 86 23.18 -4.95 1.24
C ASN A 86 24.26 -4.48 0.29
N LYS A 87 24.77 -5.33 -0.61
CA LYS A 87 25.73 -4.92 -1.65
C LYS A 87 25.19 -3.81 -2.54
N PHE A 88 23.87 -3.83 -2.86
CA PHE A 88 23.25 -2.81 -3.71
C PHE A 88 22.89 -1.53 -2.94
N ASN A 89 22.67 -1.61 -1.64
CA ASN A 89 22.29 -0.47 -0.80
C ASN A 89 23.50 0.41 -0.39
N GLU A 90 24.73 -0.03 -0.59
CA GLU A 90 25.95 0.70 -0.21
C GLU A 90 26.15 2.01 -0.99
N SER A 91 25.54 2.15 -2.15
CA SER A 91 25.86 3.23 -3.11
C SER A 91 24.69 4.16 -3.47
N GLY A 92 23.63 4.25 -2.66
CA GLY A 92 22.54 5.13 -3.05
C GLY A 92 21.26 4.96 -2.24
N ILE A 93 20.11 5.13 -2.91
CA ILE A 93 18.80 4.96 -2.30
C ILE A 93 18.57 3.49 -1.93
N ARG A 94 18.07 3.25 -0.72
CA ARG A 94 17.79 1.90 -0.22
C ARG A 94 16.74 1.20 -1.07
N ILE A 95 17.06 0.00 -1.55
CA ILE A 95 16.11 -0.89 -2.20
C ILE A 95 15.40 -1.68 -1.11
N ARG A 96 14.08 -1.51 -1.01
CA ARG A 96 13.19 -2.30 -0.15
C ARG A 96 12.65 -3.49 -0.94
N PHE A 97 12.26 -4.56 -0.24
CA PHE A 97 11.92 -5.82 -0.88
C PHE A 97 10.58 -6.39 -0.38
N ALA A 98 9.88 -7.12 -1.25
CA ALA A 98 8.71 -7.91 -0.92
C ALA A 98 8.85 -9.30 -1.54
N ILE A 99 8.63 -10.33 -0.73
CA ILE A 99 8.76 -11.74 -1.14
C ILE A 99 7.57 -12.25 -1.96
N GLY A 100 6.61 -11.39 -2.26
CA GLY A 100 5.42 -11.73 -3.03
C GLY A 100 4.30 -12.37 -2.21
N ALA A 101 3.45 -13.15 -2.87
CA ALA A 101 2.26 -13.73 -2.25
C ALA A 101 2.53 -15.11 -1.66
N ALA A 102 1.84 -15.45 -0.56
CA ALA A 102 1.60 -16.83 -0.14
C ALA A 102 0.43 -17.40 -0.94
N ARG A 103 0.54 -18.66 -1.38
CA ARG A 103 -0.42 -19.31 -2.30
C ARG A 103 -1.33 -20.31 -1.61
N ASN A 104 -0.94 -20.79 -0.44
CA ASN A 104 -1.65 -21.82 0.30
C ASN A 104 -1.44 -21.67 1.83
N THR A 105 -2.12 -22.47 2.60
CA THR A 105 -2.11 -22.43 4.06
C THR A 105 -0.75 -22.73 4.66
N GLU A 106 0.04 -23.62 4.03
CA GLU A 106 1.38 -23.99 4.48
C GLU A 106 2.36 -22.82 4.32
N GLU A 107 2.29 -22.11 3.20
CA GLU A 107 3.09 -20.90 2.97
C GLU A 107 2.70 -19.78 3.94
N ILE A 108 1.39 -19.58 4.18
CA ILE A 108 0.90 -18.58 5.15
C ILE A 108 1.41 -18.89 6.57
N ALA A 109 1.44 -20.19 6.96
CA ALA A 109 1.90 -20.61 8.28
C ALA A 109 3.38 -20.25 8.58
N LEU A 110 4.22 -20.11 7.55
CA LEU A 110 5.63 -19.72 7.69
C LEU A 110 5.80 -18.20 7.89
N LEU A 111 4.88 -17.38 7.36
CA LEU A 111 5.04 -15.92 7.32
C LEU A 111 5.30 -15.27 8.68
N PRO A 112 4.63 -15.64 9.79
CA PRO A 112 4.88 -15.01 11.07
C PRO A 112 6.35 -15.07 11.50
N GLU A 113 6.95 -16.24 11.40
CA GLU A 113 8.34 -16.48 11.81
C GLU A 113 9.36 -15.86 10.82
N LEU A 114 9.02 -15.76 9.54
CA LEU A 114 9.83 -15.09 8.53
C LEU A 114 9.77 -13.56 8.73
N ILE A 115 8.60 -13.00 8.95
CA ILE A 115 8.41 -11.56 9.21
C ILE A 115 9.09 -11.15 10.52
N ALA A 116 8.98 -11.95 11.57
CA ALA A 116 9.64 -11.67 12.84
C ALA A 116 11.18 -11.64 12.72
N ALA A 117 11.74 -12.48 11.83
CA ALA A 117 13.19 -12.56 11.63
C ALA A 117 13.72 -11.56 10.58
N TYR A 118 12.92 -11.23 9.55
CA TYR A 118 13.34 -10.46 8.37
C TYR A 118 12.28 -9.44 7.95
N GLY A 119 11.66 -8.71 8.89
CA GLY A 119 10.53 -7.81 8.63
C GLY A 119 10.73 -6.86 7.44
N ASP A 120 11.90 -6.23 7.35
CA ASP A 120 12.22 -5.29 6.26
C ASP A 120 12.24 -5.95 4.86
N LEU A 121 12.48 -7.25 4.79
CA LEU A 121 12.56 -8.04 3.58
C LEU A 121 11.24 -8.76 3.27
N CYS A 122 10.57 -9.26 4.31
CA CYS A 122 9.40 -10.11 4.21
C CYS A 122 8.09 -9.33 4.15
N ASN A 123 7.97 -8.38 3.21
CA ASN A 123 6.65 -7.87 2.89
C ASN A 123 5.92 -8.92 2.05
N ALA A 124 4.74 -9.37 2.52
CA ALA A 124 4.00 -10.45 1.89
C ALA A 124 2.49 -10.23 1.95
N CYS A 125 1.78 -10.81 0.99
CA CYS A 125 0.33 -10.80 0.96
C CYS A 125 -0.25 -12.21 0.75
N VAL A 126 -1.56 -12.31 0.98
CA VAL A 126 -2.38 -13.45 0.59
C VAL A 126 -3.46 -12.93 -0.35
N ASN A 127 -3.59 -13.54 -1.53
CA ASN A 127 -4.68 -13.20 -2.44
C ASN A 127 -5.81 -14.22 -2.24
N VAL A 128 -6.91 -13.79 -1.63
CA VAL A 128 -8.09 -14.65 -1.38
C VAL A 128 -9.01 -14.60 -2.59
N PRO A 129 -9.21 -15.74 -3.30
CA PRO A 129 -10.10 -15.83 -4.44
C PRO A 129 -11.55 -16.09 -4.02
N LEU A 130 -12.45 -16.05 -5.01
CA LEU A 130 -13.74 -16.72 -4.95
C LEU A 130 -13.60 -18.13 -5.54
N ASP A 131 -14.35 -19.08 -4.97
CA ASP A 131 -14.55 -20.39 -5.57
C ASP A 131 -15.52 -20.35 -6.77
N GLU A 132 -15.79 -21.49 -7.36
CA GLU A 132 -16.73 -21.66 -8.47
C GLU A 132 -18.18 -21.26 -8.14
N ASN A 133 -18.56 -21.24 -6.86
CA ASN A 133 -19.86 -20.82 -6.37
C ASN A 133 -19.92 -19.34 -5.96
N GLY A 134 -18.81 -18.61 -6.10
CA GLY A 134 -18.70 -17.20 -5.70
C GLY A 134 -18.53 -17.00 -4.20
N VAL A 135 -18.04 -18.02 -3.47
CA VAL A 135 -17.75 -17.96 -2.04
C VAL A 135 -16.25 -17.71 -1.84
N LEU A 136 -15.91 -16.86 -0.87
CA LEU A 136 -14.52 -16.60 -0.49
C LEU A 136 -13.85 -17.87 0.05
N ASP A 137 -12.57 -18.06 -0.29
CA ASP A 137 -11.74 -19.11 0.28
C ASP A 137 -11.55 -18.88 1.79
N ASN A 138 -12.35 -19.57 2.60
CA ASN A 138 -12.33 -19.43 4.05
C ASN A 138 -11.12 -20.06 4.70
N GLU A 139 -10.49 -21.08 4.09
CA GLU A 139 -9.27 -21.68 4.65
C GLU A 139 -8.11 -20.68 4.61
N LEU A 140 -7.96 -19.96 3.50
CA LEU A 140 -6.97 -18.88 3.39
C LEU A 140 -7.28 -17.72 4.35
N ILE A 141 -8.57 -17.38 4.56
CA ILE A 141 -8.95 -16.34 5.53
C ILE A 141 -8.59 -16.75 6.95
N GLU A 142 -8.98 -17.96 7.39
CA GLU A 142 -8.72 -18.44 8.74
C GLU A 142 -7.21 -18.56 9.02
N GLN A 143 -6.44 -19.06 8.05
CA GLN A 143 -4.99 -19.12 8.17
C GLN A 143 -4.36 -17.72 8.19
N SER A 144 -4.93 -16.76 7.45
CA SER A 144 -4.48 -15.36 7.50
C SER A 144 -4.79 -14.71 8.84
N VAL A 145 -5.92 -14.99 9.47
CA VAL A 145 -6.24 -14.53 10.83
C VAL A 145 -5.21 -15.07 11.83
N TYR A 146 -4.90 -16.37 11.74
CA TYR A 146 -3.83 -16.96 12.56
C TYR A 146 -2.51 -16.22 12.36
N ALA A 147 -2.12 -15.96 11.10
CA ALA A 147 -0.88 -15.24 10.79
C ALA A 147 -0.88 -13.83 11.40
N VAL A 148 -1.96 -13.04 11.24
CA VAL A 148 -2.10 -11.70 11.83
C VAL A 148 -1.93 -11.72 13.34
N GLN A 149 -2.63 -12.64 14.03
CA GLN A 149 -2.54 -12.76 15.49
C GLN A 149 -1.15 -13.27 15.93
N ARG A 150 -0.56 -14.22 15.21
CA ARG A 150 0.78 -14.73 15.53
C ARG A 150 1.84 -13.65 15.33
N ILE A 151 1.84 -12.94 14.21
CA ILE A 151 2.74 -11.82 13.95
C ILE A 151 2.63 -10.78 15.08
N ALA A 152 1.41 -10.41 15.47
CA ALA A 152 1.19 -9.45 16.57
C ALA A 152 1.88 -9.89 17.86
N ASN A 153 1.79 -11.19 18.20
CA ASN A 153 2.31 -11.71 19.47
C ASN A 153 3.83 -11.97 19.50
N ILE A 154 4.48 -12.15 18.32
CA ILE A 154 5.91 -12.49 18.25
C ILE A 154 6.78 -11.32 17.75
N THR A 155 6.17 -10.22 17.38
CA THR A 155 6.88 -8.98 16.98
C THR A 155 6.64 -7.87 18.01
N PRO A 156 7.62 -6.98 18.22
CA PRO A 156 7.44 -5.89 19.17
C PRO A 156 6.18 -5.07 18.88
N ARG A 157 5.31 -4.89 19.88
CA ARG A 157 4.09 -4.05 19.80
C ARG A 157 3.14 -4.39 18.66
N GLY A 158 3.26 -5.60 18.08
CA GLY A 158 2.45 -6.00 16.92
C GLY A 158 2.84 -5.34 15.61
N GLU A 159 3.94 -4.58 15.55
CA GLU A 159 4.37 -3.79 14.40
C GLU A 159 4.72 -4.65 13.17
N GLY A 160 5.03 -5.94 13.33
CA GLY A 160 5.27 -6.85 12.21
C GLY A 160 4.08 -6.97 11.24
N ASN A 161 2.86 -6.66 11.69
CA ASN A 161 1.69 -6.60 10.80
C ASN A 161 1.78 -5.48 9.74
N PHE A 162 2.76 -4.58 9.86
CA PHE A 162 3.07 -3.63 8.79
C PHE A 162 3.52 -4.34 7.50
N ASN A 163 4.06 -5.53 7.62
CA ASN A 163 4.63 -6.33 6.54
C ASN A 163 3.67 -7.39 5.98
N PHE A 164 2.41 -7.45 6.45
CA PHE A 164 1.44 -8.46 6.04
C PHE A 164 0.06 -7.87 5.71
N THR A 165 -0.56 -8.35 4.63
CA THR A 165 -1.94 -7.99 4.26
C THR A 165 -2.67 -9.10 3.54
N VAL A 166 -4.00 -9.07 3.62
CA VAL A 166 -4.90 -9.95 2.87
C VAL A 166 -5.55 -9.15 1.75
N ASN A 167 -5.39 -9.61 0.52
CA ASN A 167 -5.87 -8.98 -0.70
C ASN A 167 -7.15 -9.66 -1.19
N PHE A 168 -8.11 -8.86 -1.64
CA PHE A 168 -9.35 -9.31 -2.26
C PHE A 168 -9.52 -8.60 -3.61
N ASN A 169 -9.69 -9.38 -4.69
CA ASN A 169 -9.85 -8.86 -6.05
C ASN A 169 -8.72 -7.89 -6.50
N CYS A 170 -7.54 -8.04 -5.90
CA CYS A 170 -6.34 -7.27 -6.27
C CYS A 170 -5.69 -7.89 -7.51
N LYS A 171 -5.19 -7.03 -8.39
CA LYS A 171 -4.42 -7.43 -9.58
C LYS A 171 -2.93 -7.22 -9.33
N PRO A 172 -2.04 -7.89 -10.09
CA PRO A 172 -0.61 -7.56 -10.10
C PRO A 172 -0.35 -6.08 -10.36
N PHE A 173 0.87 -5.63 -10.08
CA PHE A 173 1.34 -4.25 -10.29
C PHE A 173 0.85 -3.22 -9.25
N ILE A 174 0.51 -3.67 -8.03
CA ILE A 174 0.36 -2.76 -6.90
C ILE A 174 1.77 -2.37 -6.42
N PRO A 175 2.16 -1.07 -6.48
CA PRO A 175 3.53 -0.66 -6.12
C PRO A 175 3.77 -0.55 -4.61
N TYR A 176 2.72 -0.71 -3.80
CA TYR A 176 2.77 -0.49 -2.36
C TYR A 176 2.86 -1.80 -1.58
N PHE A 177 3.69 -1.78 -0.54
CA PHE A 177 3.85 -2.89 0.39
C PHE A 177 2.74 -2.88 1.46
N PRO A 178 2.38 -4.07 1.94
CA PRO A 178 2.79 -5.40 1.49
C PRO A 178 1.88 -6.00 0.42
N ALA A 179 0.90 -5.24 -0.13
CA ALA A 179 -0.11 -5.73 -1.05
C ALA A 179 0.43 -6.12 -2.44
N GLY A 180 1.60 -5.57 -2.82
CA GLY A 180 2.22 -5.84 -4.10
C GLY A 180 2.69 -7.28 -4.25
N TYR A 181 2.42 -7.88 -5.40
CA TYR A 181 2.90 -9.20 -5.79
C TYR A 181 3.13 -9.28 -7.31
N HIS A 182 4.00 -10.19 -7.72
CA HIS A 182 4.27 -10.50 -9.11
C HIS A 182 3.80 -11.92 -9.44
N LEU A 183 3.66 -12.22 -10.72
CA LEU A 183 3.36 -13.56 -11.23
C LEU A 183 4.45 -13.97 -12.22
N SER A 184 5.04 -15.15 -12.04
CA SER A 184 6.21 -15.61 -12.80
C SER A 184 5.98 -15.73 -14.32
N HIS A 185 4.72 -15.83 -14.77
CA HIS A 185 4.37 -15.86 -16.18
C HIS A 185 4.21 -14.46 -16.83
N LEU A 186 4.24 -13.39 -16.02
CA LEU A 186 4.20 -12.02 -16.52
C LEU A 186 5.61 -11.50 -16.79
N PRO A 187 5.78 -10.54 -17.72
CA PRO A 187 7.08 -9.93 -17.95
C PRO A 187 7.52 -9.12 -16.74
N ASN A 188 8.83 -9.10 -16.49
CA ASN A 188 9.40 -8.19 -15.51
C ASN A 188 9.03 -6.75 -15.86
N SER A 189 8.56 -5.99 -14.91
CA SER A 189 7.98 -4.68 -15.16
C SER A 189 8.32 -3.70 -14.04
N PHE A 190 8.08 -2.41 -14.27
CA PHE A 190 8.10 -1.43 -13.20
C PHE A 190 6.88 -0.51 -13.24
N VAL A 191 6.53 0.01 -12.09
CA VAL A 191 5.40 0.90 -11.85
C VAL A 191 5.87 2.09 -11.03
N ILE A 192 5.28 3.26 -11.24
CA ILE A 192 5.48 4.44 -10.41
C ILE A 192 4.26 4.63 -9.52
N GLY A 193 4.49 4.76 -8.21
CA GLY A 193 3.49 5.17 -7.23
C GLY A 193 3.71 6.61 -6.79
N LEU A 194 2.63 7.38 -6.65
CA LEU A 194 2.66 8.80 -6.31
C LEU A 194 2.38 9.05 -4.82
N GLU A 195 2.86 10.20 -4.31
CA GLU A 195 2.46 10.82 -3.05
C GLU A 195 1.99 12.24 -3.35
N THR A 196 0.71 12.50 -3.23
CA THR A 196 0.09 13.74 -3.71
C THR A 196 -0.79 14.49 -2.69
N PRO A 197 -0.83 14.15 -1.38
CA PRO A 197 -1.67 14.91 -0.45
C PRO A 197 -1.34 16.40 -0.39
N ASP A 198 -0.04 16.78 -0.42
CA ASP A 198 0.39 18.18 -0.43
C ASP A 198 -0.15 18.93 -1.65
N LEU A 199 -0.09 18.30 -2.83
CA LEU A 199 -0.62 18.86 -4.07
C LEU A 199 -2.12 19.13 -3.96
N LEU A 200 -2.90 18.14 -3.52
CA LEU A 200 -4.35 18.24 -3.42
C LEU A 200 -4.77 19.30 -2.40
N VAL A 201 -4.12 19.34 -1.25
CA VAL A 201 -4.35 20.36 -0.22
C VAL A 201 -4.07 21.76 -0.76
N GLU A 202 -2.95 21.94 -1.44
CA GLU A 202 -2.56 23.24 -1.95
C GLU A 202 -3.48 23.73 -3.07
N VAL A 203 -3.89 22.85 -3.96
CA VAL A 203 -4.85 23.16 -5.03
C VAL A 203 -6.20 23.58 -4.45
N LEU A 204 -6.72 22.84 -3.46
CA LEU A 204 -8.03 23.11 -2.86
C LEU A 204 -8.08 24.45 -2.11
N LYS A 205 -6.98 24.93 -1.54
CA LYS A 205 -6.92 26.28 -0.93
C LYS A 205 -7.25 27.40 -1.91
N SER A 206 -7.04 27.17 -3.20
CA SER A 206 -7.28 28.17 -4.25
C SER A 206 -8.65 28.08 -4.92
N VAL A 207 -9.42 27.02 -4.66
CA VAL A 207 -10.77 26.87 -5.22
C VAL A 207 -11.73 27.85 -4.53
N PRO A 208 -12.41 28.76 -5.27
CA PRO A 208 -13.37 29.68 -4.68
C PRO A 208 -14.55 28.94 -4.04
N LYS A 209 -15.02 29.42 -2.91
CA LYS A 209 -16.27 28.89 -2.31
C LYS A 209 -17.46 29.29 -3.16
N SER A 210 -18.27 28.33 -3.52
CA SER A 210 -19.47 28.46 -4.36
C SER A 210 -20.57 27.52 -3.84
N PRO A 211 -21.80 27.53 -4.36
CA PRO A 211 -22.81 26.55 -3.97
C PRO A 211 -22.31 25.11 -4.14
N HIS A 212 -22.81 24.21 -3.31
CA HIS A 212 -22.28 22.85 -3.11
C HIS A 212 -21.91 22.12 -4.43
N ASN A 213 -22.86 22.00 -5.36
CA ASN A 213 -22.64 21.28 -6.62
C ASN A 213 -21.52 21.89 -7.48
N GLN A 214 -21.49 23.24 -7.57
CA GLN A 214 -20.47 23.95 -8.33
C GLN A 214 -19.11 23.80 -7.62
N PHE A 215 -19.07 23.98 -6.30
CA PHE A 215 -17.85 23.86 -5.52
C PHE A 215 -17.18 22.48 -5.68
N TYR A 216 -17.97 21.39 -5.59
CA TYR A 216 -17.44 20.02 -5.75
C TYR A 216 -16.98 19.74 -7.18
N ALA A 217 -17.66 20.30 -8.19
CA ALA A 217 -17.22 20.21 -9.58
C ALA A 217 -15.90 20.96 -9.81
N ASP A 218 -15.75 22.15 -9.25
CA ASP A 218 -14.53 22.95 -9.33
C ASP A 218 -13.36 22.26 -8.59
N CYS A 219 -13.61 21.69 -7.41
CA CYS A 219 -12.61 20.90 -6.68
C CYS A 219 -12.14 19.69 -7.50
N TYR A 220 -13.09 18.93 -8.07
CA TYR A 220 -12.74 17.78 -8.92
C TYR A 220 -11.88 18.20 -10.10
N GLN A 221 -12.27 19.26 -10.82
CA GLN A 221 -11.53 19.71 -11.99
C GLN A 221 -10.13 20.21 -11.62
N ALA A 222 -10.02 21.02 -10.57
CA ALA A 222 -8.73 21.57 -10.13
C ALA A 222 -7.76 20.45 -9.70
N MET A 223 -8.21 19.49 -8.88
CA MET A 223 -7.40 18.36 -8.45
C MET A 223 -6.99 17.46 -9.62
N SER A 224 -7.93 17.14 -10.53
CA SER A 224 -7.66 16.28 -11.68
C SER A 224 -6.66 16.91 -12.65
N GLN A 225 -6.78 18.23 -12.91
CA GLN A 225 -5.83 18.96 -13.77
C GLN A 225 -4.43 19.01 -13.16
N ALA A 226 -4.33 19.26 -11.86
CA ALA A 226 -3.04 19.32 -11.17
C ALA A 226 -2.34 17.94 -11.18
N LEU A 227 -3.09 16.89 -10.90
CA LEU A 227 -2.55 15.53 -10.89
C LEU A 227 -2.13 15.10 -12.31
N GLN A 228 -2.95 15.38 -13.33
CA GLN A 228 -2.61 15.09 -14.73
C GLN A 228 -1.33 15.80 -15.18
N TYR A 229 -1.16 17.07 -14.77
CA TYR A 229 0.07 17.81 -15.09
C TYR A 229 1.31 17.07 -14.59
N HIS A 230 1.33 16.63 -13.33
CA HIS A 230 2.48 15.92 -12.78
C HIS A 230 2.70 14.56 -13.43
N VAL A 231 1.62 13.82 -13.73
CA VAL A 231 1.72 12.57 -14.48
C VAL A 231 2.35 12.79 -15.85
N ASP A 232 1.93 13.82 -16.57
CA ASP A 232 2.51 14.15 -17.89
C ASP A 232 3.99 14.46 -17.80
N GLN A 233 4.41 15.21 -16.77
CA GLN A 233 5.84 15.51 -16.55
C GLN A 233 6.66 14.26 -16.22
N VAL A 234 6.09 13.32 -15.46
CA VAL A 234 6.72 12.02 -15.17
C VAL A 234 6.84 11.19 -16.45
N LEU A 235 5.82 11.16 -17.31
CA LEU A 235 5.86 10.45 -18.58
C LEU A 235 6.89 11.07 -19.55
N GLU A 236 6.99 12.38 -19.61
CA GLU A 236 7.99 13.09 -20.38
C GLU A 236 9.41 12.74 -19.90
N MET A 237 9.63 12.75 -18.58
CA MET A 237 10.89 12.30 -18.00
C MET A 237 11.25 10.88 -18.39
N LEU A 238 10.29 9.93 -18.25
CA LEU A 238 10.52 8.52 -18.61
C LEU A 238 10.86 8.35 -20.09
N SER A 239 10.21 9.09 -20.97
CA SER A 239 10.46 9.01 -22.42
C SER A 239 11.88 9.43 -22.81
N ALA A 240 12.54 10.23 -21.99
CA ALA A 240 13.90 10.69 -22.19
C ALA A 240 14.98 9.72 -21.66
N VAL A 241 14.59 8.67 -20.93
CA VAL A 241 15.52 7.69 -20.33
C VAL A 241 15.57 6.41 -21.18
N LYS A 242 16.77 6.06 -21.62
CA LYS A 242 16.98 4.77 -22.29
C LYS A 242 17.31 3.69 -21.25
N LEU A 243 16.29 2.96 -20.82
CA LEU A 243 16.43 1.83 -19.89
C LEU A 243 17.08 0.60 -20.54
N SER A 244 17.46 -0.38 -19.70
CA SER A 244 18.13 -1.60 -20.14
C SER A 244 17.29 -2.50 -21.05
N GLY A 245 15.96 -2.33 -21.08
CA GLY A 245 15.01 -3.18 -21.79
C GLY A 245 14.69 -4.49 -21.06
N LYS A 246 15.13 -4.64 -19.80
CA LYS A 246 14.81 -5.80 -18.96
C LYS A 246 13.48 -5.67 -18.24
N PHE A 247 12.98 -4.46 -18.09
CA PHE A 247 11.72 -4.15 -17.41
C PHE A 247 10.82 -3.32 -18.33
N GLU A 248 9.55 -3.66 -18.39
CA GLU A 248 8.53 -2.91 -19.11
C GLU A 248 7.85 -1.91 -18.16
N PHE A 249 7.59 -0.70 -18.64
CA PHE A 249 6.78 0.26 -17.88
C PHE A 249 5.31 -0.16 -17.92
N ALA A 250 4.79 -0.65 -16.80
CA ALA A 250 3.41 -1.16 -16.71
C ALA A 250 2.37 -0.07 -16.42
N GLY A 251 2.78 1.09 -15.87
CA GLY A 251 1.86 2.19 -15.60
C GLY A 251 2.14 2.95 -14.30
N ILE A 252 1.16 3.74 -13.90
CA ILE A 252 1.21 4.57 -12.69
C ILE A 252 0.09 4.16 -11.73
N ASP A 253 0.40 4.04 -10.45
CA ASP A 253 -0.60 4.08 -9.40
C ASP A 253 -0.74 5.55 -8.93
N SER A 254 -1.87 6.14 -9.26
CA SER A 254 -2.17 7.55 -9.00
C SER A 254 -2.70 7.85 -7.61
N SER A 255 -2.77 6.85 -6.72
CA SER A 255 -3.21 7.03 -5.33
C SER A 255 -2.39 8.10 -4.62
N ALA A 256 -3.02 8.82 -3.70
CA ALA A 256 -2.32 9.66 -2.75
C ALA A 256 -1.80 8.80 -1.60
N ALA A 257 -0.68 8.11 -1.79
CA ALA A 257 -0.10 7.29 -0.74
C ALA A 257 0.32 8.18 0.44
N PRO A 258 -0.26 8.00 1.65
CA PRO A 258 0.04 8.86 2.78
C PRO A 258 1.42 8.54 3.37
N SER A 259 1.96 9.52 4.09
CA SER A 259 3.12 9.36 4.98
C SER A 259 3.04 10.41 6.10
N LYS A 260 3.77 10.20 7.20
CA LYS A 260 3.91 11.21 8.26
C LYS A 260 4.48 12.56 7.76
N ASN A 261 5.16 12.56 6.62
CA ASN A 261 5.91 13.69 6.09
C ASN A 261 5.15 14.51 5.03
N CYS A 262 3.88 14.20 4.80
CA CYS A 262 3.01 14.97 3.91
C CYS A 262 1.76 15.44 4.64
N SER A 263 0.98 16.30 4.00
CA SER A 263 -0.33 16.72 4.49
C SER A 263 -1.22 15.51 4.73
N SER A 264 -1.95 15.51 5.85
CA SER A 264 -2.96 14.46 6.09
C SER A 264 -4.07 14.53 5.05
N ILE A 265 -4.55 13.37 4.65
CA ILE A 265 -5.71 13.25 3.77
C ILE A 265 -6.96 13.89 4.39
N THR A 266 -7.08 13.91 5.72
CA THR A 266 -8.20 14.52 6.44
C THR A 266 -8.31 16.02 6.18
N LYS A 267 -7.18 16.69 5.88
CA LYS A 267 -7.18 18.11 5.54
C LYS A 267 -7.95 18.41 4.25
N ILE A 268 -7.98 17.48 3.32
CA ILE A 268 -8.77 17.60 2.10
C ILE A 268 -10.26 17.64 2.43
N TYR A 269 -10.74 16.79 3.35
CA TYR A 269 -12.14 16.78 3.81
C TYR A 269 -12.53 18.10 4.44
N GLU A 270 -11.68 18.68 5.28
CA GLU A 270 -11.91 20.00 5.88
C GLU A 270 -11.99 21.11 4.81
N LEU A 271 -11.06 21.10 3.85
CA LEU A 271 -11.06 22.06 2.74
C LEU A 271 -12.29 21.92 1.84
N MET A 272 -12.84 20.72 1.73
CA MET A 272 -14.09 20.44 1.03
C MET A 272 -15.35 20.76 1.87
N GLY A 273 -15.17 21.30 3.07
CA GLY A 273 -16.27 21.85 3.87
C GLY A 273 -16.81 20.93 4.96
N LEU A 274 -16.19 19.76 5.20
CA LEU A 274 -16.54 18.91 6.31
C LEU A 274 -15.85 19.38 7.59
N PRO A 275 -16.49 19.24 8.76
CA PRO A 275 -15.88 19.65 10.04
C PRO A 275 -14.70 18.73 10.44
N TYR A 276 -14.71 17.46 10.01
CA TYR A 276 -13.66 16.47 10.22
C TYR A 276 -13.91 15.24 9.31
N PHE A 277 -12.89 14.43 9.07
CA PHE A 277 -13.06 13.10 8.46
C PHE A 277 -13.85 12.19 9.40
N GLY A 278 -14.92 11.57 8.90
CA GLY A 278 -15.87 10.77 9.70
C GLY A 278 -17.23 11.46 9.87
N ALA A 279 -17.33 12.77 9.63
CA ALA A 279 -18.59 13.48 9.59
C ALA A 279 -19.46 13.05 8.42
N ALA A 280 -20.77 13.36 8.50
CA ALA A 280 -21.68 13.19 7.37
C ALA A 280 -21.14 13.92 6.12
N GLY A 281 -21.17 13.27 4.96
CA GLY A 281 -20.52 13.73 3.73
C GLY A 281 -19.18 13.07 3.44
N SER A 282 -18.56 12.35 4.41
CA SER A 282 -17.25 11.71 4.18
C SER A 282 -17.30 10.66 3.06
N VAL A 283 -18.41 9.96 2.84
CA VAL A 283 -18.55 9.01 1.72
C VAL A 283 -18.53 9.75 0.38
N GLU A 284 -19.22 10.89 0.28
CA GLU A 284 -19.24 11.70 -0.95
C GLU A 284 -17.85 12.23 -1.32
N VAL A 285 -17.14 12.80 -0.35
CA VAL A 285 -15.76 13.28 -0.55
C VAL A 285 -14.82 12.12 -0.92
N SER A 286 -14.94 10.96 -0.25
CA SER A 286 -14.15 9.76 -0.55
C SER A 286 -14.38 9.27 -1.98
N ALA A 287 -15.62 9.26 -2.43
CA ALA A 287 -15.98 8.89 -3.80
C ALA A 287 -15.40 9.87 -4.83
N LEU A 288 -15.49 11.18 -4.55
CA LEU A 288 -14.95 12.21 -5.41
C LEU A 288 -13.42 12.12 -5.52
N LEU A 289 -12.72 11.90 -4.41
CA LEU A 289 -11.27 11.71 -4.41
C LEU A 289 -10.86 10.48 -5.22
N THR A 290 -11.54 9.34 -5.04
CA THR A 290 -11.28 8.15 -5.87
C THR A 290 -11.52 8.44 -7.36
N LYS A 291 -12.54 9.23 -7.70
CA LYS A 291 -12.78 9.66 -9.08
C LYS A 291 -11.65 10.55 -9.60
N VAL A 292 -11.08 11.44 -8.77
CA VAL A 292 -9.92 12.26 -9.13
C VAL A 292 -8.73 11.37 -9.50
N PHE A 293 -8.36 10.40 -8.65
CA PHE A 293 -7.24 9.50 -8.92
C PHE A 293 -7.46 8.65 -10.18
N LYS A 294 -8.69 8.27 -10.48
CA LYS A 294 -9.06 7.51 -11.68
C LYS A 294 -9.23 8.36 -12.94
N SER A 295 -9.14 9.69 -12.84
CA SER A 295 -9.34 10.59 -13.99
C SER A 295 -8.13 10.70 -14.91
N ILE A 296 -6.98 10.20 -14.51
CA ILE A 296 -5.71 10.29 -15.24
C ILE A 296 -5.81 9.60 -16.60
N GLN A 297 -5.27 10.27 -17.61
CA GLN A 297 -5.27 9.84 -19.00
C GLN A 297 -3.85 9.60 -19.52
N ARG A 298 -3.74 8.95 -20.67
CA ARG A 298 -2.48 8.76 -21.43
C ARG A 298 -1.48 7.78 -20.81
N VAL A 299 -1.86 7.10 -19.72
CA VAL A 299 -1.04 6.07 -19.08
C VAL A 299 -1.96 4.99 -18.50
N PRO A 300 -1.56 3.72 -18.53
CA PRO A 300 -2.28 2.69 -17.79
C PRO A 300 -2.31 3.01 -16.30
N LEU A 301 -3.51 3.03 -15.70
CA LEU A 301 -3.66 3.07 -14.26
C LEU A 301 -3.59 1.64 -13.73
N VAL A 302 -2.70 1.42 -12.79
CA VAL A 302 -2.45 0.12 -12.14
C VAL A 302 -2.60 0.24 -10.63
N GLY A 303 -2.43 -0.87 -9.95
CA GLY A 303 -2.50 -0.91 -8.50
C GLY A 303 -3.88 -0.53 -7.96
N PHE A 304 -3.91 0.32 -6.97
CA PHE A 304 -5.15 0.82 -6.37
C PHE A 304 -5.75 1.99 -7.14
N SER A 305 -4.92 2.93 -7.56
CA SER A 305 -5.31 4.17 -8.26
C SER A 305 -6.59 4.76 -7.67
N GLY A 306 -6.59 5.01 -6.35
CA GLY A 306 -7.74 5.47 -5.60
C GLY A 306 -7.39 6.09 -4.26
N LEU A 307 -8.38 6.52 -3.50
CA LEU A 307 -8.20 7.05 -2.15
C LEU A 307 -7.63 5.96 -1.23
N MET A 308 -6.58 6.29 -0.49
CA MET A 308 -5.97 5.43 0.53
C MET A 308 -6.25 6.01 1.93
N LEU A 309 -6.81 5.18 2.81
CA LEU A 309 -7.14 5.51 4.20
C LEU A 309 -6.28 4.65 5.14
N ALA A 310 -4.96 4.84 5.10
CA ALA A 310 -4.01 4.12 5.94
C ALA A 310 -3.94 4.76 7.33
N VAL A 311 -4.67 4.19 8.29
CA VAL A 311 -4.99 4.84 9.58
C VAL A 311 -3.75 5.19 10.39
N THR A 312 -2.77 4.29 10.47
CA THR A 312 -1.55 4.53 11.25
C THR A 312 -0.44 5.24 10.46
N GLU A 313 -0.59 5.44 9.15
CA GLU A 313 0.40 6.12 8.32
C GLU A 313 0.06 7.59 8.06
N ASP A 314 -1.16 8.03 8.43
CA ASP A 314 -1.67 9.40 8.26
C ASP A 314 -1.97 10.04 9.62
N LEU A 315 -1.32 11.17 9.91
CA LEU A 315 -1.42 11.84 11.21
C LEU A 315 -2.87 12.24 11.56
N GLY A 316 -3.61 12.78 10.59
CA GLY A 316 -5.00 13.23 10.84
C GLY A 316 -5.97 12.06 11.02
N LEU A 317 -5.75 10.93 10.33
CA LEU A 317 -6.50 9.71 10.58
C LEU A 317 -6.19 9.15 11.98
N ALA A 318 -4.91 9.11 12.36
CA ALA A 318 -4.50 8.68 13.68
C ALA A 318 -5.14 9.54 14.80
N GLU A 319 -5.09 10.87 14.67
CA GLU A 319 -5.79 11.79 15.57
C GLU A 319 -7.31 11.59 15.56
N GLY A 320 -7.89 11.31 14.40
CA GLY A 320 -9.31 11.01 14.25
C GLY A 320 -9.76 9.79 15.06
N THR A 321 -8.92 8.76 15.18
CA THR A 321 -9.18 7.61 16.07
C THR A 321 -9.24 8.06 17.54
N GLN A 322 -8.29 8.91 17.97
CA GLN A 322 -8.23 9.41 19.35
C GLN A 322 -9.46 10.24 19.69
N LYS A 323 -9.93 11.07 18.74
CA LYS A 323 -11.13 11.89 18.85
C LYS A 323 -12.44 11.12 18.64
N GLN A 324 -12.35 9.82 18.30
CA GLN A 324 -13.48 8.95 18.01
C GLN A 324 -14.38 9.46 16.87
N TYR A 325 -13.78 10.05 15.85
CA TYR A 325 -14.49 10.58 14.69
C TYR A 325 -15.04 9.49 13.77
N PHE A 326 -14.47 8.30 13.84
CA PHE A 326 -14.88 7.13 13.08
C PHE A 326 -14.51 5.84 13.81
N ASP A 327 -15.13 4.75 13.43
CA ASP A 327 -14.87 3.38 13.88
C ASP A 327 -14.56 2.46 12.69
N ILE A 328 -14.35 1.17 12.96
CA ILE A 328 -14.04 0.19 11.90
C ILE A 328 -15.21 -0.01 10.92
N ARG A 329 -16.47 0.17 11.35
CA ARG A 329 -17.64 0.08 10.47
C ARG A 329 -17.70 1.26 9.50
N ALA A 330 -17.33 2.46 9.97
CA ALA A 330 -17.19 3.62 9.10
C ALA A 330 -16.09 3.39 8.06
N LEU A 331 -14.92 2.86 8.45
CA LEU A 331 -13.85 2.52 7.51
C LEU A 331 -14.30 1.46 6.50
N LEU A 332 -15.04 0.44 6.94
CA LEU A 332 -15.62 -0.55 6.04
C LEU A 332 -16.62 0.09 5.06
N THR A 333 -17.44 1.03 5.53
CA THR A 333 -18.34 1.80 4.66
C THR A 333 -17.57 2.62 3.63
N TYR A 334 -16.50 3.30 4.05
CA TYR A 334 -15.64 4.07 3.13
C TYR A 334 -14.92 3.16 2.13
N SER A 335 -14.69 1.89 2.48
CA SER A 335 -14.12 0.89 1.56
C SER A 335 -14.97 0.66 0.32
N ALA A 336 -16.27 0.95 0.35
CA ALA A 336 -17.13 0.91 -0.84
C ALA A 336 -16.70 1.95 -1.90
N VAL A 337 -16.13 3.06 -1.50
CA VAL A 337 -15.78 4.19 -2.38
C VAL A 337 -14.30 4.56 -2.40
N CYS A 338 -13.48 4.07 -1.44
CA CYS A 338 -12.03 4.27 -1.43
C CYS A 338 -11.31 3.32 -2.41
N GLY A 339 -9.98 3.38 -2.46
CA GLY A 339 -9.16 2.56 -3.36
C GLY A 339 -8.53 1.32 -2.72
N ILE A 340 -8.45 1.23 -1.38
CA ILE A 340 -7.59 0.25 -0.72
C ILE A 340 -8.30 -0.69 0.27
N GLY A 341 -9.37 -0.29 0.91
CA GLY A 341 -10.03 -1.10 1.95
C GLY A 341 -9.63 -0.70 3.37
N LEU A 342 -9.47 -1.68 4.25
CA LEU A 342 -9.02 -1.51 5.63
C LEU A 342 -7.50 -1.57 5.67
N ASP A 343 -6.86 -0.41 5.78
CA ASP A 343 -5.41 -0.32 5.71
C ASP A 343 -4.81 0.23 7.00
N THR A 344 -3.82 -0.48 7.54
CA THR A 344 -3.11 -0.18 8.79
C THR A 344 -4.04 0.15 9.95
N VAL A 345 -5.09 -0.68 10.14
CA VAL A 345 -6.12 -0.41 11.15
C VAL A 345 -5.71 -0.99 12.51
N PRO A 346 -5.47 -0.14 13.53
CA PRO A 346 -5.10 -0.60 14.87
C PRO A 346 -6.34 -1.15 15.59
N VAL A 347 -6.24 -2.37 16.11
CA VAL A 347 -7.34 -3.05 16.82
C VAL A 347 -6.87 -3.62 18.15
N ALA A 348 -7.84 -3.97 19.01
CA ALA A 348 -7.55 -4.61 20.30
C ALA A 348 -6.79 -5.92 20.12
N GLY A 349 -5.79 -6.17 20.95
CA GLY A 349 -5.01 -7.42 20.93
C GLY A 349 -5.81 -8.66 21.32
N ASN A 350 -6.93 -8.46 22.03
CA ASN A 350 -7.87 -9.51 22.41
C ASN A 350 -9.04 -9.67 21.42
N ALA A 351 -8.97 -9.07 20.23
CA ALA A 351 -9.98 -9.27 19.20
C ALA A 351 -10.10 -10.76 18.84
N LYS A 352 -11.35 -11.28 18.81
CA LYS A 352 -11.61 -12.68 18.52
C LYS A 352 -11.24 -13.03 17.08
N ALA A 353 -10.71 -14.23 16.87
CA ALA A 353 -10.37 -14.71 15.53
C ALA A 353 -11.58 -14.69 14.58
N GLU A 354 -12.75 -15.09 15.09
CA GLU A 354 -14.00 -15.10 14.33
C GLU A 354 -14.43 -13.70 13.88
N SER A 355 -14.23 -12.67 14.74
CA SER A 355 -14.57 -11.28 14.43
C SER A 355 -13.59 -10.71 13.39
N ILE A 356 -12.30 -11.03 13.49
CA ILE A 356 -11.30 -10.67 12.47
C ILE A 356 -11.63 -11.33 11.14
N ALA A 357 -11.95 -12.63 11.14
CA ALA A 357 -12.35 -13.35 9.94
C ALA A 357 -13.63 -12.77 9.31
N ALA A 358 -14.60 -12.37 10.13
CA ALA A 358 -15.83 -11.73 9.65
C ALA A 358 -15.55 -10.40 8.92
N ILE A 359 -14.70 -9.54 9.47
CA ILE A 359 -14.29 -8.28 8.82
C ILE A 359 -13.54 -8.54 7.50
N MET A 360 -12.71 -9.59 7.45
CA MET A 360 -12.04 -10.00 6.20
C MET A 360 -13.07 -10.44 5.15
N ARG A 361 -14.08 -11.26 5.55
CA ARG A 361 -15.16 -11.70 4.66
C ARG A 361 -16.03 -10.53 4.17
N ASP A 362 -16.37 -9.59 5.05
CA ASP A 362 -17.13 -8.39 4.67
C ASP A 362 -16.36 -7.55 3.65
N THR A 363 -15.06 -7.33 3.88
CA THR A 363 -14.21 -6.59 2.95
C THR A 363 -14.07 -7.32 1.61
N GLY A 364 -13.85 -8.64 1.64
CA GLY A 364 -13.76 -9.48 0.45
C GLY A 364 -15.06 -9.50 -0.35
N THR A 365 -16.20 -9.66 0.33
CA THR A 365 -17.53 -9.60 -0.30
C THR A 365 -17.74 -8.25 -1.02
N MET A 366 -17.37 -7.16 -0.37
CA MET A 366 -17.45 -5.82 -0.96
C MET A 366 -16.51 -5.69 -2.17
N ALA A 367 -15.28 -6.19 -2.08
CA ALA A 367 -14.29 -6.12 -3.16
C ALA A 367 -14.79 -6.77 -4.44
N PHE A 368 -15.29 -7.99 -4.34
CA PHE A 368 -15.80 -8.72 -5.50
C PHE A 368 -17.15 -8.17 -5.98
N ARG A 369 -18.05 -7.83 -5.07
CA ARG A 369 -19.37 -7.24 -5.43
C ARG A 369 -19.24 -5.92 -6.19
N LEU A 370 -18.29 -5.07 -5.80
CA LEU A 370 -18.04 -3.79 -6.42
C LEU A 370 -16.96 -3.84 -7.53
N ASN A 371 -16.43 -5.02 -7.80
CA ASN A 371 -15.36 -5.25 -8.78
C ASN A 371 -14.18 -4.26 -8.61
N LYS A 372 -13.64 -4.18 -7.40
CA LYS A 372 -12.54 -3.27 -7.05
C LYS A 372 -11.52 -3.96 -6.15
N PRO A 373 -10.23 -3.57 -6.18
CA PRO A 373 -9.23 -4.10 -5.26
C PRO A 373 -9.51 -3.56 -3.85
N LEU A 374 -9.51 -4.44 -2.84
CA LEU A 374 -9.52 -4.07 -1.43
C LEU A 374 -8.55 -4.97 -0.67
N THR A 375 -8.00 -4.44 0.41
CA THR A 375 -7.10 -5.18 1.30
C THR A 375 -7.59 -5.11 2.74
N VAL A 376 -7.10 -6.01 3.58
CA VAL A 376 -7.25 -5.96 5.03
C VAL A 376 -5.87 -6.09 5.66
N ARG A 377 -5.39 -4.98 6.26
CA ARG A 377 -4.15 -4.90 7.03
C ARG A 377 -4.51 -4.41 8.44
N LEU A 378 -4.65 -5.36 9.37
CA LEU A 378 -5.00 -5.09 10.77
C LEU A 378 -3.78 -5.20 11.66
N PHE A 379 -3.76 -4.37 12.72
CA PHE A 379 -2.75 -4.35 13.75
C PHE A 379 -3.37 -4.68 15.12
N PRO A 380 -3.55 -5.96 15.47
CA PRO A 380 -3.86 -6.32 16.85
C PRO A 380 -2.68 -5.96 17.75
N ILE A 381 -2.93 -5.15 18.77
CA ILE A 381 -1.86 -4.69 19.67
C ILE A 381 -1.86 -5.55 20.94
N PRO A 382 -0.81 -6.37 21.16
CA PRO A 382 -0.75 -7.29 22.29
C PRO A 382 -0.93 -6.56 23.63
N ASN A 383 -1.68 -7.20 24.54
CA ASN A 383 -1.93 -6.71 25.90
C ASN A 383 -2.70 -5.38 26.00
N LYS A 384 -3.29 -4.90 24.90
CA LYS A 384 -4.13 -3.69 24.89
C LYS A 384 -5.55 -4.02 24.46
N VAL A 385 -6.51 -3.28 25.02
CA VAL A 385 -7.93 -3.41 24.69
C VAL A 385 -8.41 -2.23 23.84
N ALA A 386 -9.60 -2.38 23.26
CA ALA A 386 -10.21 -1.30 22.47
C ALA A 386 -10.35 -0.01 23.30
N GLY A 387 -9.97 1.10 22.70
CA GLY A 387 -9.97 2.41 23.35
C GLY A 387 -8.65 2.85 23.94
N GLU A 388 -7.70 1.98 24.16
CA GLU A 388 -6.33 2.35 24.55
C GLU A 388 -5.54 2.91 23.36
N ILE A 389 -4.42 3.55 23.63
CA ILE A 389 -3.53 4.12 22.62
C ILE A 389 -2.40 3.13 22.32
N SER A 390 -2.09 2.94 21.04
CA SER A 390 -0.91 2.19 20.60
C SER A 390 0.38 2.90 21.01
N GLU A 391 1.48 2.16 21.10
CA GLU A 391 2.81 2.67 21.48
C GLU A 391 3.86 2.24 20.44
N PHE A 392 3.55 2.50 19.14
CA PHE A 392 4.47 2.22 18.05
C PHE A 392 5.77 3.02 18.20
N GLU A 393 6.89 2.37 17.92
CA GLU A 393 8.21 2.98 17.85
C GLU A 393 8.71 3.13 16.41
N SER A 394 8.05 2.49 15.44
CA SER A 394 8.38 2.65 14.03
C SER A 394 8.20 4.10 13.57
N ASP A 395 9.19 4.61 12.84
CA ASP A 395 9.13 5.94 12.22
C ASP A 395 8.01 6.05 11.16
N ASP A 396 7.54 4.92 10.64
CA ASP A 396 6.48 4.88 9.63
C ASP A 396 5.06 4.90 10.24
N LEU A 397 4.90 4.66 11.57
CA LEU A 397 3.61 4.51 12.22
C LEU A 397 3.28 5.65 13.20
N CYS A 398 2.04 6.13 13.15
CA CYS A 398 1.46 7.06 14.11
C CYS A 398 0.73 6.32 15.23
N ASN A 399 0.83 6.83 16.47
CA ASN A 399 0.08 6.25 17.58
C ASN A 399 -1.40 6.61 17.51
N CYS A 400 -2.25 5.59 17.61
CA CYS A 400 -3.69 5.64 17.38
C CYS A 400 -4.45 5.09 18.59
N ARG A 401 -5.73 5.48 18.73
CA ARG A 401 -6.68 4.77 19.58
C ARG A 401 -7.06 3.45 18.90
N LEU A 402 -7.00 2.34 19.65
CA LEU A 402 -7.36 1.03 19.15
C LEU A 402 -8.86 0.90 18.90
N LEU A 403 -9.22 0.48 17.69
CA LEU A 403 -10.61 0.33 17.31
C LEU A 403 -11.17 -1.01 17.82
N HIS A 404 -12.44 -1.00 18.14
CA HIS A 404 -13.20 -2.20 18.47
C HIS A 404 -13.69 -2.90 17.21
N ILE A 405 -13.42 -4.20 17.08
CA ILE A 405 -14.08 -5.05 16.08
C ILE A 405 -15.35 -5.58 16.75
N PRO A 406 -16.56 -5.26 16.23
CA PRO A 406 -17.80 -5.81 16.78
C PRO A 406 -17.85 -7.33 16.68
N ASP A 407 -18.46 -7.96 17.68
CA ASP A 407 -18.70 -9.42 17.73
C ASP A 407 -19.83 -9.83 16.79
#